data_422093ea13174f8bf30679de4d06979e
#
_entry.id   422093ea13174f8bf30679de4d06979e
#
_cell.length_a   1.000
_cell.length_b   1.000
_cell.length_c   1.000
_cell.angle_alpha   90.00
_cell.angle_beta   90.00
_cell.angle_gamma   90.00
#
_symmetry.space_group_name_H-M   'P 1'
#
loop_
_entity.id
_entity.type
_entity.pdbx_description
1 polymer ?
#
loop_
_entity_poly.entity_id
_entity_poly.type
_entity_poly.pdbx_seq_one_letter_code
_entity_poly.pdbx_strand_id
1 'polypeptide(L)'
;MGRYAVEVATSAVTALRDLPRTDQRRVAARIDALAEDPRPPGGEKLEGADDLYRIRAGDYRIVYRIEDKRLLVLVIRIGHRREVYRR
;
A
#
# COMPACT_ATOMS: atom_id res chain seq x y z
N MET A 1 13.70 2.78 12.59
CA MET A 1 12.40 3.03 13.22
C MET A 1 11.55 3.92 12.34
N GLY A 2 10.34 3.50 12.06
CA GLY A 2 9.48 4.25 11.16
C GLY A 2 8.91 5.50 11.79
N ARG A 3 8.78 6.55 10.99
CA ARG A 3 8.21 7.81 11.43
C ARG A 3 6.69 7.80 11.39
N TYR A 4 6.13 7.08 10.41
CA TYR A 4 4.68 6.99 10.23
C TYR A 4 4.16 5.70 10.83
N ALA A 5 2.96 5.77 11.42
CA ALA A 5 2.23 4.57 11.77
C ALA A 5 1.62 4.00 10.49
N VAL A 6 1.56 2.68 10.39
CA VAL A 6 0.94 2.04 9.22
C VAL A 6 -0.24 1.21 9.70
N GLU A 7 -1.40 1.48 9.12
CA GLU A 7 -2.62 0.72 9.37
C GLU A 7 -3.09 0.11 8.06
N VAL A 8 -3.75 -1.03 8.15
CA VAL A 8 -4.25 -1.74 6.97
C VAL A 8 -5.75 -1.95 7.13
N ALA A 9 -6.51 -1.46 6.15
CA ALA A 9 -7.95 -1.63 6.17
C ALA A 9 -8.32 -3.11 6.15
N THR A 10 -9.45 -3.46 6.75
CA THR A 10 -9.88 -4.84 6.87
C THR A 10 -9.92 -5.57 5.53
N SER A 11 -10.45 -4.92 4.49
CA SER A 11 -10.52 -5.53 3.17
C SER A 11 -9.13 -5.80 2.60
N ALA A 12 -8.18 -4.92 2.88
CA ALA A 12 -6.81 -5.10 2.43
C ALA A 12 -6.12 -6.25 3.19
N VAL A 13 -6.41 -6.39 4.47
CA VAL A 13 -5.90 -7.51 5.27
C VAL A 13 -6.38 -8.84 4.68
N THR A 14 -7.67 -8.91 4.34
CA THR A 14 -8.23 -10.11 3.74
C THR A 14 -7.55 -10.43 2.41
N ALA A 15 -7.37 -9.42 1.56
CA ALA A 15 -6.69 -9.60 0.29
C ALA A 15 -5.26 -10.11 0.49
N LEU A 16 -4.55 -9.55 1.47
CA LEU A 16 -3.18 -9.96 1.76
C LEU A 16 -3.12 -11.42 2.19
N ARG A 17 -4.04 -11.85 3.04
CA ARG A 17 -4.09 -13.23 3.51
C ARG A 17 -4.34 -14.23 2.40
N ASP A 18 -5.04 -13.81 1.35
CA ASP A 18 -5.38 -14.69 0.24
C ASP A 18 -4.24 -14.84 -0.76
N LEU A 19 -3.17 -14.08 -0.62
CA LEU A 19 -2.04 -14.19 -1.52
C LEU A 19 -1.20 -15.43 -1.24
N PRO A 20 -0.52 -16.00 -2.27
CA PRO A 20 0.49 -17.01 -2.00
C PRO A 20 1.53 -16.48 -1.02
N ARG A 21 2.08 -17.38 -0.23
CA ARG A 21 2.96 -16.99 0.88
C ARG A 21 4.13 -16.10 0.45
N THR A 22 4.76 -16.40 -0.66
CA THR A 22 5.89 -15.61 -1.16
C THR A 22 5.45 -14.18 -1.49
N ASP A 23 4.28 -14.06 -2.14
CA ASP A 23 3.73 -12.75 -2.47
C ASP A 23 3.29 -12.00 -1.22
N GLN A 24 2.74 -12.72 -0.25
CA GLN A 24 2.35 -12.16 1.03
C GLN A 24 3.53 -11.47 1.70
N ARG A 25 4.67 -12.15 1.74
CA ARG A 25 5.88 -11.60 2.36
C ARG A 25 6.38 -10.37 1.62
N ARG A 26 6.34 -10.43 0.30
CA ARG A 26 6.80 -9.31 -0.54
C ARG A 26 5.93 -8.09 -0.34
N VAL A 27 4.62 -8.27 -0.35
CA VAL A 27 3.68 -7.18 -0.16
C VAL A 27 3.81 -6.61 1.25
N ALA A 28 3.89 -7.48 2.25
CA ALA A 28 4.03 -7.03 3.64
C ALA A 28 5.30 -6.21 3.85
N ALA A 29 6.40 -6.63 3.23
CA ALA A 29 7.67 -5.90 3.35
C ALA A 29 7.55 -4.50 2.74
N ARG A 30 6.86 -4.38 1.61
CA ARG A 30 6.66 -3.07 0.99
C ARG A 30 5.79 -2.17 1.85
N ILE A 31 4.76 -2.75 2.47
CA ILE A 31 3.89 -2.00 3.37
C ILE A 31 4.68 -1.50 4.57
N ASP A 32 5.48 -2.38 5.18
CA ASP A 32 6.28 -2.00 6.34
C ASP A 32 7.25 -0.87 6.02
N ALA A 33 7.82 -0.89 4.83
CA ALA A 33 8.76 0.15 4.41
C ALA A 33 8.12 1.53 4.31
N LEU A 34 6.80 1.60 4.14
CA LEU A 34 6.10 2.88 4.08
C LEU A 34 6.17 3.66 5.40
N ALA A 35 6.43 2.97 6.51
CA ALA A 35 6.61 3.64 7.80
C ALA A 35 7.82 4.55 7.77
N GLU A 36 8.86 4.15 7.06
CA GLU A 36 10.08 4.94 6.94
C GLU A 36 9.96 6.01 5.87
N ASP A 37 9.36 5.66 4.73
CA ASP A 37 9.24 6.56 3.59
C ASP A 37 7.90 6.30 2.90
N PRO A 38 6.88 7.11 3.19
CA PRO A 38 5.57 6.91 2.57
C PRO A 38 5.51 7.32 1.10
N ARG A 39 6.53 7.98 0.59
CA ARG A 39 6.62 8.36 -0.82
C ARG A 39 7.91 7.80 -1.43
N PRO A 40 8.05 6.46 -1.48
CA PRO A 40 9.29 5.86 -1.95
C PRO A 40 9.47 6.01 -3.45
N PRO A 41 10.71 5.84 -3.94
CA PRO A 41 10.92 5.77 -5.39
C PRO A 41 10.02 4.70 -6.00
N GLY A 42 9.41 5.01 -7.13
CA GLY A 42 8.47 4.10 -7.81
C GLY A 42 7.04 4.25 -7.34
N GLY A 43 6.80 5.01 -6.26
CA GLY A 43 5.46 5.31 -5.83
C GLY A 43 4.85 6.40 -6.69
N GLU A 44 3.54 6.34 -6.89
CA GLU A 44 2.82 7.29 -7.72
C GLU A 44 1.61 7.83 -6.98
N LYS A 45 1.41 9.12 -7.10
CA LYS A 45 0.19 9.75 -6.61
C LYS A 45 -0.94 9.48 -7.59
N LEU A 46 -2.11 9.11 -7.09
CA LEU A 46 -3.24 8.83 -7.97
C LEU A 46 -3.93 10.12 -8.36
N GLU A 47 -4.29 10.21 -9.65
CA GLU A 47 -4.99 11.37 -10.16
C GLU A 47 -6.38 11.49 -9.54
N GLY A 48 -6.80 12.73 -9.29
CA GLY A 48 -8.12 13.00 -8.76
C GLY A 48 -8.25 12.78 -7.27
N ALA A 49 -7.15 12.44 -6.58
CA ALA A 49 -7.18 12.20 -5.14
C ALA A 49 -5.88 12.74 -4.54
N ASP A 50 -5.99 13.73 -3.69
CA ASP A 50 -4.81 14.44 -3.20
C ASP A 50 -3.94 13.62 -2.28
N ASP A 51 -4.51 12.65 -1.58
CA ASP A 51 -3.80 11.90 -0.55
C ASP A 51 -3.67 10.41 -0.84
N LEU A 52 -4.04 9.97 -2.03
CA LEU A 52 -3.94 8.55 -2.41
C LEU A 52 -2.72 8.29 -3.26
N TYR A 53 -2.06 7.19 -2.97
CA TYR A 53 -0.81 6.79 -3.62
C TYR A 53 -0.85 5.31 -3.94
N ARG A 54 0.04 4.91 -4.83
CA ARG A 54 0.14 3.52 -5.28
C ARG A 54 1.60 3.12 -5.36
N ILE A 55 1.90 1.93 -4.87
CA ILE A 55 3.23 1.32 -5.07
C ILE A 55 3.07 -0.10 -5.59
N ARG A 56 4.13 -0.60 -6.15
CA ARG A 56 4.17 -1.94 -6.72
C ARG A 56 4.93 -2.89 -5.79
N ALA A 57 4.46 -4.13 -5.71
CA ALA A 57 5.17 -5.21 -5.04
C ALA A 57 5.02 -6.45 -5.92
N GLY A 58 6.01 -6.71 -6.79
CA GLY A 58 5.88 -7.77 -7.77
C GLY A 58 4.73 -7.47 -8.74
N ASP A 59 3.80 -8.41 -8.86
CA ASP A 59 2.63 -8.24 -9.73
C ASP A 59 1.46 -7.59 -9.02
N TYR A 60 1.66 -7.12 -7.78
CA TYR A 60 0.58 -6.55 -6.99
C TYR A 60 0.74 -5.05 -6.87
N ARG A 61 -0.39 -4.38 -6.68
CA ARG A 61 -0.46 -2.95 -6.42
C ARG A 61 -1.01 -2.74 -5.02
N ILE A 62 -0.41 -1.79 -4.32
CA ILE A 62 -0.85 -1.40 -2.98
C ILE A 62 -1.30 0.03 -3.08
N VAL A 63 -2.57 0.29 -2.77
CA VAL A 63 -3.12 1.64 -2.76
C VAL A 63 -3.25 2.07 -1.31
N TYR A 64 -2.73 3.25 -1.00
CA TYR A 64 -2.72 3.72 0.38
C TYR A 64 -2.94 5.22 0.44
N ARG A 65 -3.35 5.67 1.60
CA ARG A 65 -3.54 7.09 1.89
C ARG A 65 -2.45 7.56 2.83
N ILE A 66 -1.95 8.77 2.62
CA ILE A 66 -0.98 9.38 3.52
C ILE A 66 -1.67 10.55 4.22
N GLU A 67 -1.65 10.54 5.55
CA GLU A 67 -2.13 11.66 6.35
C GLU A 67 -0.93 12.23 7.09
N ASP A 68 -0.29 13.21 6.49
CA ASP A 68 0.96 13.76 7.03
C ASP A 68 0.80 14.37 8.41
N LYS A 69 -0.30 15.06 8.64
CA LYS A 69 -0.53 15.70 9.94
C LYS A 69 -0.65 14.69 11.08
N ARG A 70 -1.10 13.48 10.77
CA ARG A 70 -1.24 12.41 11.75
C ARG A 70 -0.10 11.42 11.70
N LEU A 71 0.86 11.62 10.80
CA LEU A 71 1.96 10.68 10.55
C LEU A 71 1.41 9.26 10.39
N LEU A 72 0.40 9.13 9.53
CA LEU A 72 -0.33 7.88 9.33
C LEU A 72 -0.33 7.49 7.87
N VAL A 73 -0.06 6.21 7.60
CA VAL A 73 -0.27 5.58 6.30
C VAL A 73 -1.38 4.56 6.47
N LEU A 74 -2.43 4.68 5.68
CA LEU A 74 -3.53 3.73 5.71
C LEU A 74 -3.58 2.98 4.40
N VAL A 75 -3.28 1.68 4.43
CA VAL A 75 -3.37 0.81 3.27
C VAL A 75 -4.84 0.46 3.06
N ILE A 76 -5.40 0.84 1.92
CA ILE A 76 -6.82 0.65 1.66
C ILE A 76 -7.12 -0.44 0.64
N ARG A 77 -6.15 -0.80 -0.20
CA ARG A 77 -6.40 -1.80 -1.22
C ARG A 77 -5.12 -2.51 -1.62
N ILE A 78 -5.22 -3.82 -1.79
CA ILE A 78 -4.15 -4.66 -2.31
C ILE A 78 -4.79 -5.53 -3.38
N GLY A 79 -4.20 -5.55 -4.57
CA GLY A 79 -4.74 -6.37 -5.65
C GLY A 79 -3.70 -6.63 -6.71
N HIS A 80 -3.99 -7.63 -7.54
CA HIS A 80 -3.17 -7.89 -8.70
C HIS A 80 -3.21 -6.66 -9.60
N ARG A 81 -2.11 -6.38 -10.29
CA ARG A 81 -2.01 -5.18 -11.10
C ARG A 81 -3.19 -5.00 -12.06
N ARG A 82 -3.73 -6.11 -12.58
CA ARG A 82 -4.89 -6.05 -13.48
C ARG A 82 -6.15 -5.62 -12.76
N GLU A 83 -6.33 -6.09 -11.53
CA GLU A 83 -7.52 -5.79 -10.75
C GLU A 83 -7.55 -4.35 -10.27
N VAL A 84 -6.39 -3.84 -9.88
CA VAL A 84 -6.33 -2.48 -9.32
C VAL A 84 -6.61 -1.42 -10.37
N TYR A 85 -6.29 -1.71 -11.62
CA TYR A 85 -6.54 -0.76 -12.71
C TYR A 85 -7.95 -0.85 -13.29
N ARG A 86 -8.69 -1.87 -12.92
CA ARG A 86 -10.07 -2.00 -13.39
C ARG A 86 -10.97 -1.11 -12.59
N ARG A 87 -11.95 -0.60 -13.29
CA ARG A 87 -12.96 0.27 -12.70
C ARG A 87 -14.20 -0.50 -12.39
#